data_753c7a10c3eea8abea1ddc1e0a91373a
#
_entry.id   753c7a10c3eea8abea1ddc1e0a91373a
#
_cell.length_a   1.000
_cell.length_b   1.000
_cell.length_c   1.000
_cell.angle_alpha   90.00
_cell.angle_beta   90.00
_cell.angle_gamma   90.00
#
_symmetry.space_group_name_H-M   'P 1'
#
loop_
_entity.id
_entity.type
_entity.pdbx_description
1 polymer ?
#
loop_
_entity_poly.entity_id
_entity_poly.type
_entity_poly.pdbx_seq_one_letter_code
_entity_poly.pdbx_strand_id
1 'polypeptide(L)'
;MGIFDFFGGGSGPEKALKLKPKVTQKYGDPASRQKAIQQLGEMKTPEAVSVLLARFTITVEPLTTDADEKEHVFELIKGFGRDAVAPLQDFLRKSDQAASWALRLLAAVLPEPA
;
A
#
# COMPACT_ATOMS: atom_id res chain seq x y z
N MET A 1 5.00 19.89 22.22
CA MET A 1 4.74 19.68 21.58
C MET A 1 4.73 19.59 20.75
N GLY A 2 4.88 19.61 20.83
CA GLY A 2 4.58 19.46 20.13
C GLY A 2 4.94 19.47 19.29
N ILE A 3 5.31 19.76 19.70
CA ILE A 3 5.43 19.53 18.96
C ILE A 3 5.59 18.97 18.22
N PHE A 4 5.75 18.79 18.59
CA PHE A 4 5.49 18.02 17.86
C PHE A 4 5.18 17.55 17.21
N ASP A 5 5.17 17.71 17.65
CA ASP A 5 4.70 17.12 17.11
C ASP A 5 4.51 17.05 16.40
N PHE A 6 4.81 17.46 16.75
CA PHE A 6 4.36 17.22 16.05
C PHE A 6 4.35 16.97 15.25
N PHE A 7 4.64 17.21 15.33
CA PHE A 7 4.48 16.72 14.57
C PHE A 7 4.02 16.11 14.17
N GLY A 8 4.41 16.65 14.60
CA GLY A 8 3.92 15.44 14.57
C GLY A 8 2.92 14.98 13.72
N GLY A 9 2.03 15.54 13.81
CA GLY A 9 0.89 15.07 13.14
C GLY A 9 1.12 14.41 11.79
N GLY A 10 2.28 14.32 11.30
CA GLY A 10 2.48 13.74 10.00
C GLY A 10 2.60 12.23 9.95
N SER A 11 2.42 11.53 11.06
CA SER A 11 2.71 10.10 11.11
C SER A 11 1.49 9.21 11.24
N GLY A 12 0.30 9.75 11.26
CA GLY A 12 -0.90 8.95 11.48
C GLY A 12 -1.59 8.53 10.20
N PRO A 13 -2.83 8.04 10.33
CA PRO A 13 -3.61 7.60 9.18
C PRO A 13 -3.78 8.69 8.13
N GLU A 14 -3.85 9.93 8.56
CA GLU A 14 -4.03 11.04 7.64
C GLU A 14 -2.88 11.15 6.65
N LYS A 15 -1.67 10.91 7.09
CA LYS A 15 -0.53 11.01 6.20
C LYS A 15 -0.60 9.94 5.12
N ALA A 16 -0.97 8.72 5.51
CA ALA A 16 -1.13 7.65 4.54
C ALA A 16 -2.22 7.99 3.53
N LEU A 17 -3.36 8.48 4.01
CA LEU A 17 -4.47 8.81 3.11
C LEU A 17 -4.12 9.93 2.14
N LYS A 18 -3.29 10.87 2.55
CA LYS A 18 -2.87 11.95 1.67
C LYS A 18 -2.04 11.46 0.49
N LEU A 19 -1.41 10.33 0.63
CA LEU A 19 -0.60 9.76 -0.43
C LEU A 19 -1.41 8.93 -1.42
N LYS A 20 -2.66 8.61 -1.10
CA LYS A 20 -3.48 7.78 -1.98
C LYS A 20 -3.61 8.33 -3.40
N PRO A 21 -3.88 9.63 -3.60
CA PRO A 21 -3.96 10.15 -4.97
C PRO A 21 -2.66 9.96 -5.76
N LYS A 22 -1.52 10.03 -5.08
CA LYS A 22 -0.23 9.84 -5.76
C LYS A 22 0.00 8.39 -6.11
N VAL A 23 -0.37 7.48 -5.23
CA VAL A 23 -0.20 6.05 -5.47
C VAL A 23 -1.07 5.58 -6.64
N THR A 24 -2.24 6.18 -6.80
CA THR A 24 -3.16 5.80 -7.87
C THR A 24 -3.08 6.72 -9.08
N GLN A 25 -2.05 7.56 -9.15
CA GLN A 25 -1.85 8.46 -10.28
C GLN A 25 -1.37 7.68 -11.49
N LYS A 26 -2.18 7.64 -12.54
CA LYS A 26 -1.84 6.87 -13.74
C LYS A 26 -0.95 7.65 -14.70
N TYR A 27 -1.07 8.97 -14.70
CA TYR A 27 -0.37 9.82 -15.66
C TYR A 27 0.53 10.78 -14.93
N GLY A 28 1.50 11.32 -15.65
CA GLY A 28 2.45 12.24 -15.08
C GLY A 28 3.74 11.54 -14.69
N ASP A 29 4.47 12.15 -13.77
CA ASP A 29 5.80 11.66 -13.41
C ASP A 29 5.71 10.39 -12.56
N PRO A 30 6.19 9.26 -13.09
CA PRO A 30 6.15 8.01 -12.31
C PRO A 30 7.00 8.09 -11.04
N ALA A 31 7.99 8.96 -10.99
CA ALA A 31 8.81 9.09 -9.78
C ALA A 31 7.98 9.54 -8.57
N SER A 32 6.98 10.41 -8.78
CA SER A 32 6.08 10.83 -7.70
C SER A 32 5.32 9.65 -7.13
N ARG A 33 4.81 8.79 -8.01
CA ARG A 33 4.08 7.60 -7.57
C ARG A 33 5.01 6.65 -6.81
N GLN A 34 6.18 6.41 -7.35
CA GLN A 34 7.14 5.49 -6.75
C GLN A 34 7.63 5.98 -5.40
N LYS A 35 7.82 7.29 -5.27
CA LYS A 35 8.21 7.87 -4.00
C LYS A 35 7.11 7.70 -2.95
N ALA A 36 5.85 7.91 -3.35
CA ALA A 36 4.73 7.74 -2.42
C ALA A 36 4.63 6.28 -1.96
N ILE A 37 4.84 5.33 -2.87
CA ILE A 37 4.83 3.91 -2.52
C ILE A 37 5.90 3.61 -1.48
N GLN A 38 7.11 4.14 -1.69
CA GLN A 38 8.21 3.90 -0.77
C GLN A 38 7.92 4.51 0.61
N GLN A 39 7.37 5.72 0.63
CA GLN A 39 7.02 6.37 1.89
C GLN A 39 6.01 5.56 2.68
N LEU A 40 5.00 5.01 1.99
CA LEU A 40 4.00 4.19 2.65
C LEU A 40 4.62 2.93 3.23
N GLY A 41 5.54 2.32 2.50
CA GLY A 41 6.22 1.13 3.00
C GLY A 41 7.00 1.38 4.28
N GLU A 42 7.43 2.62 4.48
CA GLU A 42 8.21 2.99 5.67
C GLU A 42 7.36 3.41 6.85
N MET A 43 6.06 3.65 6.65
CA MET A 43 5.20 4.14 7.72
C MET A 43 4.86 3.10 8.79
N LYS A 44 4.84 1.83 8.43
CA LYS A 44 4.58 0.74 9.36
C LYS A 44 3.22 0.84 10.06
N THR A 45 2.20 1.31 9.35
CA THR A 45 0.85 1.42 9.90
C THR A 45 -0.14 0.64 9.04
N PRO A 46 -1.24 0.15 9.61
CA PRO A 46 -2.27 -0.54 8.80
C PRO A 46 -2.85 0.36 7.71
N GLU A 47 -2.97 1.65 8.00
CA GLU A 47 -3.49 2.59 7.00
C GLU A 47 -2.59 2.66 5.77
N ALA A 48 -1.28 2.56 5.98
CA ALA A 48 -0.36 2.54 4.85
C ALA A 48 -0.60 1.31 3.98
N VAL A 49 -0.89 0.16 4.58
CA VAL A 49 -1.22 -1.04 3.81
C VAL A 49 -2.46 -0.81 2.96
N SER A 50 -3.50 -0.20 3.56
CA SER A 50 -4.74 0.07 2.82
C SER A 50 -4.48 0.94 1.60
N VAL A 51 -3.64 1.96 1.74
CA VAL A 51 -3.32 2.84 0.62
C VAL A 51 -2.45 2.12 -0.41
N LEU A 52 -1.49 1.33 0.03
CA LEU A 52 -0.66 0.56 -0.89
C LEU A 52 -1.51 -0.40 -1.72
N LEU A 53 -2.53 -1.00 -1.11
CA LEU A 53 -3.42 -1.91 -1.83
C LEU A 53 -4.13 -1.22 -2.99
N ALA A 54 -4.38 0.07 -2.86
CA ALA A 54 -5.04 0.82 -3.93
C ALA A 54 -4.20 0.83 -5.22
N ARG A 55 -2.88 0.67 -5.12
CA ARG A 55 -2.03 0.63 -6.31
C ARG A 55 -2.40 -0.53 -7.23
N PHE A 56 -2.85 -1.64 -6.67
CA PHE A 56 -3.24 -2.82 -7.47
C PHE A 56 -4.49 -2.57 -8.30
N THR A 57 -5.24 -1.52 -8.00
CA THR A 57 -6.51 -1.25 -8.69
C THR A 57 -6.34 -0.46 -9.98
N ILE A 58 -5.13 -0.01 -10.29
CA ILE A 58 -4.85 0.71 -11.52
C ILE A 58 -3.83 -0.04 -12.36
N THR A 59 -3.79 0.28 -13.64
CA THR A 59 -2.78 -0.22 -14.55
C THR A 59 -2.12 0.97 -15.22
N VAL A 60 -0.80 1.01 -15.20
CA VAL A 60 -0.06 2.10 -15.84
C VAL A 60 0.74 1.54 -17.01
N GLU A 61 1.20 2.45 -17.85
CA GLU A 61 2.04 2.07 -19.01
C GLU A 61 3.43 2.64 -18.83
N PRO A 62 4.44 1.96 -19.34
CA PRO A 62 4.37 0.64 -19.98
C PRO A 62 4.04 -0.46 -18.98
N LEU A 63 3.53 -1.58 -19.49
CA LEU A 63 3.08 -2.67 -18.63
C LEU A 63 4.21 -3.27 -17.80
N THR A 64 5.44 -3.20 -18.27
CA THR A 64 6.57 -3.67 -17.48
C THR A 64 6.74 -2.83 -16.22
N THR A 65 6.57 -1.50 -16.32
CA THR A 65 6.61 -0.63 -15.16
C THR A 65 5.47 -0.95 -14.21
N ASP A 66 4.28 -1.20 -14.75
CA ASP A 66 3.14 -1.58 -13.93
C ASP A 66 3.43 -2.84 -13.13
N ALA A 67 3.94 -3.86 -13.79
CA ALA A 67 4.25 -5.11 -13.13
C ALA A 67 5.32 -4.94 -12.07
N ASP A 68 6.38 -4.18 -12.38
CA ASP A 68 7.47 -3.96 -11.43
C ASP A 68 6.99 -3.23 -10.18
N GLU A 69 6.13 -2.22 -10.36
CA GLU A 69 5.61 -1.48 -9.22
C GLU A 69 4.70 -2.35 -8.37
N LYS A 70 3.86 -3.16 -9.01
CA LYS A 70 2.98 -4.05 -8.26
C LYS A 70 3.78 -5.09 -7.47
N GLU A 71 4.84 -5.63 -8.07
CA GLU A 71 5.71 -6.54 -7.33
C GLU A 71 6.37 -5.85 -6.15
N HIS A 72 6.80 -4.61 -6.35
CA HIS A 72 7.42 -3.86 -5.27
C HIS A 72 6.43 -3.61 -4.14
N VAL A 73 5.20 -3.23 -4.48
CA VAL A 73 4.14 -3.03 -3.48
C VAL A 73 3.86 -4.34 -2.74
N PHE A 74 3.82 -5.46 -3.48
CA PHE A 74 3.63 -6.77 -2.88
C PHE A 74 4.70 -7.02 -1.82
N GLU A 75 5.97 -6.79 -2.15
CA GLU A 75 7.05 -7.03 -1.19
C GLU A 75 6.97 -6.10 0.01
N LEU A 76 6.59 -4.85 -0.20
CA LEU A 76 6.46 -3.91 0.91
C LEU A 76 5.37 -4.35 1.88
N ILE A 77 4.20 -4.74 1.36
CA ILE A 77 3.09 -5.17 2.21
C ILE A 77 3.44 -6.46 2.92
N LYS A 78 4.10 -7.36 2.22
CA LYS A 78 4.56 -8.61 2.83
C LYS A 78 5.43 -8.34 4.04
N GLY A 79 6.25 -7.29 3.97
CA GLY A 79 7.11 -6.91 5.08
C GLY A 79 6.37 -6.40 6.30
N PHE A 80 5.10 -6.01 6.17
CA PHE A 80 4.30 -5.64 7.33
C PHE A 80 3.88 -6.85 8.16
N GLY A 81 3.90 -8.05 7.57
CA GLY A 81 3.53 -9.25 8.28
C GLY A 81 2.08 -9.24 8.73
N ARG A 82 1.84 -9.61 9.96
CA ARG A 82 0.48 -9.70 10.49
C ARG A 82 -0.29 -8.38 10.47
N ASP A 83 0.41 -7.27 10.52
CA ASP A 83 -0.24 -5.97 10.51
C ASP A 83 -0.99 -5.73 9.21
N ALA A 84 -0.67 -6.47 8.16
CA ALA A 84 -1.35 -6.35 6.89
C ALA A 84 -2.66 -7.14 6.82
N VAL A 85 -2.90 -8.07 7.76
CA VAL A 85 -4.04 -8.99 7.64
C VAL A 85 -5.38 -8.26 7.66
N ALA A 86 -5.59 -7.38 8.65
CA ALA A 86 -6.88 -6.68 8.72
C ALA A 86 -7.13 -5.78 7.52
N PRO A 87 -6.16 -4.96 7.07
CA PRO A 87 -6.38 -4.18 5.85
C PRO A 87 -6.64 -5.04 4.62
N LEU A 88 -5.96 -6.19 4.50
CA LEU A 88 -6.19 -7.08 3.37
C LEU A 88 -7.58 -7.67 3.38
N GLN A 89 -8.06 -8.09 4.55
CA GLN A 89 -9.41 -8.62 4.69
C GLN A 89 -10.44 -7.55 4.34
N ASP A 90 -10.22 -6.33 4.82
CA ASP A 90 -11.10 -5.22 4.52
C ASP A 90 -11.14 -4.93 3.03
N PHE A 91 -9.99 -4.95 2.40
CA PHE A 91 -9.89 -4.71 0.96
C PHE A 91 -10.69 -5.76 0.18
N LEU A 92 -10.58 -7.02 0.57
CA LEU A 92 -11.31 -8.10 -0.10
C LEU A 92 -12.82 -7.96 0.07
N ARG A 93 -13.26 -7.45 1.21
CA ARG A 93 -14.70 -7.26 1.43
C ARG A 93 -15.27 -6.13 0.59
N LYS A 94 -14.44 -5.13 0.29
CA LYS A 94 -14.93 -3.89 -0.34
C LYS A 94 -14.68 -3.81 -1.83
N SER A 95 -13.81 -4.64 -2.37
CA SER A 95 -13.40 -4.50 -3.75
C SER A 95 -13.23 -5.84 -4.42
N ASP A 96 -13.75 -5.95 -5.64
CA ASP A 96 -13.49 -7.10 -6.48
C ASP A 96 -12.23 -6.94 -7.30
N GLN A 97 -11.76 -5.69 -7.41
CA GLN A 97 -10.57 -5.42 -8.20
C GLN A 97 -9.34 -5.91 -7.45
N ALA A 98 -8.43 -6.48 -8.19
CA ALA A 98 -7.15 -6.90 -7.65
C ALA A 98 -7.27 -7.93 -6.53
N ALA A 99 -8.36 -8.67 -6.47
CA ALA A 99 -8.56 -9.66 -5.42
C ALA A 99 -7.46 -10.71 -5.42
N SER A 100 -6.96 -11.10 -6.59
CA SER A 100 -5.90 -12.10 -6.68
C SER A 100 -4.62 -11.62 -5.98
N TRP A 101 -4.29 -10.34 -6.10
CA TRP A 101 -3.13 -9.80 -5.40
C TRP A 101 -3.32 -9.87 -3.88
N ALA A 102 -4.52 -9.49 -3.41
CA ALA A 102 -4.80 -9.49 -1.98
C ALA A 102 -4.80 -10.91 -1.42
N LEU A 103 -5.32 -11.88 -2.16
CA LEU A 103 -5.32 -13.27 -1.72
C LEU A 103 -3.90 -13.82 -1.65
N ARG A 104 -3.08 -13.49 -2.63
CA ARG A 104 -1.67 -13.90 -2.61
C ARG A 104 -0.94 -13.31 -1.41
N LEU A 105 -1.25 -12.04 -1.10
CA LEU A 105 -0.63 -11.37 0.06
C LEU A 105 -1.08 -12.01 1.37
N LEU A 106 -2.36 -12.33 1.50
CA LEU A 106 -2.83 -13.01 2.71
C LEU A 106 -2.09 -14.32 2.90
N ALA A 107 -1.92 -15.08 1.83
CA ALA A 107 -1.20 -16.34 1.92
C ALA A 107 0.25 -16.11 2.36
N ALA A 108 0.84 -14.99 1.95
CA ALA A 108 2.24 -14.70 2.27
C ALA A 108 2.42 -14.21 3.70
N VAL A 109 1.44 -13.50 4.28
CA VAL A 109 1.60 -12.89 5.60
C VAL A 109 0.99 -13.69 6.73
N LEU A 110 0.08 -14.60 6.44
CA LEU A 110 -0.51 -15.45 7.48
C LEU A 110 0.49 -16.50 7.91
N PRO A 111 0.46 -16.87 9.19
CA PRO A 111 1.32 -17.96 9.64
C PRO A 111 0.93 -19.25 8.93
N GLU A 112 1.84 -20.21 8.98
CA GLU A 112 1.59 -21.51 8.38
C GLU A 112 0.24 -22.05 8.82
N PRO A 113 -0.54 -22.57 7.90
CA PRO A 113 -1.79 -23.20 8.30
C PRO A 113 -1.48 -24.36 9.21
N ALA A 114 -2.26 -24.44 10.23
CA ALA A 114 -2.09 -25.53 11.18
C ALA A 114 -2.38 -26.85 10.50
#